data_52a7d5cedba1da6943f8990abc9a83d2
#
_entry.id   52a7d5cedba1da6943f8990abc9a83d2
#
_cell.length_a   1.000
_cell.length_b   1.000
_cell.length_c   1.000
_cell.angle_alpha   90.00
_cell.angle_beta   90.00
_cell.angle_gamma   90.00
#
_symmetry.space_group_name_H-M   'P 1'
#
loop_
_entity.id
_entity.type
_entity.pdbx_description
1 polymer ?
#
loop_
_entity_poly.entity_id
_entity_poly.type
_entity_poly.pdbx_seq_one_letter_code
_entity_poly.pdbx_strand_id
1 'polypeptide(L)'
;MKKILLFLFIFLSTFATAQEHKKVLCPTPPMGWNSWNCFNKNISEEQIREIANLMVSTGLKDAGYTYLNVDDCWQTHRESCVIQSDSVKFPSGIKALADYVHSKGLKFGIYSCAGSKTCAGRPGSRGYEYIDAVTYAEWGVDFLKYDWCHNNGANAREAYFTMCDALKSTGRPIVLSICEWGTNRPWEWGKGI
;
A
#
# COMPACT_ATOMS: atom_id res chain seq x y z
N MET A 1 64.31 -33.06 -26.75
CA MET A 1 63.82 -31.72 -26.35
C MET A 1 62.31 -31.67 -26.59
N LYS A 2 61.50 -31.85 -25.56
CA LYS A 2 60.02 -31.82 -25.65
C LYS A 2 59.56 -30.39 -25.37
N LYS A 3 58.87 -29.77 -26.37
CA LYS A 3 58.25 -28.47 -26.21
C LYS A 3 56.88 -28.65 -25.54
N ILE A 4 56.72 -28.13 -24.36
CA ILE A 4 55.45 -28.06 -23.61
C ILE A 4 54.72 -26.81 -24.09
N LEU A 5 53.57 -27.01 -24.78
CA LEU A 5 52.67 -25.92 -25.19
C LEU A 5 51.70 -25.64 -24.03
N LEU A 6 51.83 -24.48 -23.40
CA LEU A 6 50.95 -24.04 -22.32
C LEU A 6 49.74 -23.33 -22.93
N PHE A 7 48.54 -23.98 -22.89
CA PHE A 7 47.29 -23.32 -23.27
C PHE A 7 46.77 -22.50 -22.10
N LEU A 8 46.78 -21.19 -22.28
CA LEU A 8 46.19 -20.24 -21.35
C LEU A 8 44.67 -20.12 -21.68
N PHE A 9 43.83 -20.74 -20.88
CA PHE A 9 42.38 -20.53 -20.97
C PHE A 9 41.99 -19.22 -20.27
N ILE A 10 41.70 -18.19 -21.05
CA ILE A 10 41.12 -16.96 -20.56
C ILE A 10 39.60 -17.19 -20.39
N PHE A 11 39.16 -17.34 -19.13
CA PHE A 11 37.73 -17.31 -18.80
C PHE A 11 37.25 -15.85 -18.87
N LEU A 12 36.60 -15.46 -19.97
CA LEU A 12 35.79 -14.25 -20.04
C LEU A 12 34.48 -14.52 -19.30
N SER A 13 34.41 -14.15 -18.03
CA SER A 13 33.15 -14.04 -17.29
C SER A 13 32.39 -12.83 -17.82
N THR A 14 31.45 -13.04 -18.71
CA THR A 14 30.45 -12.04 -19.08
C THR A 14 29.51 -11.84 -17.89
N PHE A 15 29.71 -10.76 -17.13
CA PHE A 15 28.70 -10.27 -16.20
C PHE A 15 27.50 -9.79 -17.02
N ALA A 16 26.52 -10.65 -17.21
CA ALA A 16 25.20 -10.22 -17.67
C ALA A 16 24.59 -9.37 -16.54
N THR A 17 24.68 -8.06 -16.66
CA THR A 17 23.87 -7.14 -15.87
C THR A 17 22.43 -7.38 -16.30
N ALA A 18 21.70 -8.18 -15.53
CA ALA A 18 20.26 -8.24 -15.65
C ALA A 18 19.72 -6.84 -15.34
N GLN A 19 19.32 -6.13 -16.39
CA GLN A 19 18.61 -4.88 -16.25
C GLN A 19 17.26 -5.24 -15.62
N GLU A 20 17.12 -5.07 -14.28
CA GLU A 20 15.84 -5.21 -13.61
C GLU A 20 14.87 -4.23 -14.28
N HIS A 21 14.03 -4.75 -15.16
CA HIS A 21 12.86 -4.03 -15.62
C HIS A 21 12.01 -3.71 -14.39
N LYS A 22 12.10 -2.48 -13.91
CA LYS A 22 11.32 -1.98 -12.78
C LYS A 22 9.85 -2.25 -13.11
N LYS A 23 9.30 -3.32 -12.54
CA LYS A 23 7.92 -3.74 -12.80
C LYS A 23 7.00 -2.59 -12.42
N VAL A 24 6.28 -2.04 -13.39
CA VAL A 24 5.29 -0.98 -13.13
C VAL A 24 4.27 -1.56 -12.15
N LEU A 25 4.15 -0.93 -10.99
CA LEU A 25 3.35 -1.45 -9.89
C LEU A 25 1.85 -1.52 -10.23
N CYS A 26 1.37 -0.53 -10.98
CA CYS A 26 -0.02 -0.44 -11.41
C CYS A 26 -0.06 -0.01 -12.88
N PRO A 27 0.10 -0.96 -13.85
CA PRO A 27 0.17 -0.63 -15.29
C PRO A 27 -1.16 -0.14 -15.86
N THR A 28 -2.25 -0.45 -15.19
CA THR A 28 -3.62 0.03 -15.48
C THR A 28 -4.25 0.59 -14.22
N PRO A 29 -5.27 1.47 -14.31
CA PRO A 29 -5.99 1.93 -13.13
C PRO A 29 -6.47 0.74 -12.27
N PRO A 30 -6.22 0.75 -10.95
CA PRO A 30 -6.63 -0.35 -10.08
C PRO A 30 -8.15 -0.42 -10.03
N MET A 31 -8.70 -1.62 -10.24
CA MET A 31 -10.13 -1.89 -10.10
C MET A 31 -10.36 -2.62 -8.78
N GLY A 32 -11.39 -2.21 -8.05
CA GLY A 32 -11.69 -2.80 -6.75
C GLY A 32 -12.88 -2.17 -6.06
N TRP A 33 -13.01 -2.49 -4.80
CA TRP A 33 -14.06 -2.00 -3.92
C TRP A 33 -13.44 -1.28 -2.71
N ASN A 34 -14.11 -0.22 -2.24
CA ASN A 34 -13.69 0.56 -1.08
C ASN A 34 -14.87 0.70 -0.11
N SER A 35 -14.61 0.58 1.18
CA SER A 35 -15.64 0.50 2.21
C SER A 35 -16.40 1.80 2.47
N TRP A 36 -15.84 2.97 2.11
CA TRP A 36 -16.37 4.26 2.57
C TRP A 36 -17.81 4.54 2.16
N ASN A 37 -18.11 4.40 0.88
CA ASN A 37 -19.46 4.75 0.38
C ASN A 37 -20.56 3.77 0.83
N CYS A 38 -20.17 2.56 1.24
CA CYS A 38 -21.12 1.55 1.70
C CYS A 38 -21.33 1.61 3.21
N PHE A 39 -20.23 1.65 3.97
CA PHE A 39 -20.26 1.49 5.43
C PHE A 39 -19.85 2.73 6.21
N ASN A 40 -19.22 3.71 5.54
CA ASN A 40 -18.70 4.92 6.20
C ASN A 40 -17.85 4.54 7.43
N LYS A 41 -18.17 5.11 8.61
CA LYS A 41 -17.46 4.85 9.87
C LYS A 41 -17.80 3.49 10.50
N ASN A 42 -18.86 2.80 10.02
CA ASN A 42 -19.37 1.57 10.60
C ASN A 42 -18.79 0.33 9.92
N ILE A 43 -17.47 0.34 9.72
CA ILE A 43 -16.72 -0.76 9.13
C ILE A 43 -16.31 -1.78 10.19
N SER A 44 -16.32 -3.07 9.84
CA SER A 44 -15.83 -4.17 10.69
C SER A 44 -15.09 -5.23 9.87
N GLU A 45 -14.31 -6.05 10.56
CA GLU A 45 -13.62 -7.19 9.98
C GLU A 45 -14.58 -8.17 9.30
N GLU A 46 -15.72 -8.45 9.95
CA GLU A 46 -16.75 -9.36 9.42
C GLU A 46 -17.28 -8.88 8.07
N GLN A 47 -17.63 -7.60 7.97
CA GLN A 47 -18.10 -7.01 6.71
C GLN A 47 -17.04 -7.11 5.59
N ILE A 48 -15.77 -6.86 5.90
CA ILE A 48 -14.69 -6.97 4.90
C ILE A 48 -14.50 -8.41 4.45
N ARG A 49 -14.60 -9.39 5.36
CA ARG A 49 -14.55 -10.82 5.01
C ARG A 49 -15.72 -11.23 4.10
N GLU A 50 -16.92 -10.71 4.40
CA GLU A 50 -18.11 -10.94 3.57
C GLU A 50 -17.95 -10.35 2.16
N ILE A 51 -17.51 -9.09 2.05
CA ILE A 51 -17.23 -8.46 0.76
C ILE A 51 -16.16 -9.23 -0.02
N ALA A 52 -15.08 -9.71 0.63
CA ALA A 52 -14.08 -10.53 -0.03
C ALA A 52 -14.70 -11.80 -0.65
N ASN A 53 -15.59 -12.48 0.08
CA ASN A 53 -16.30 -13.64 -0.43
C ASN A 53 -17.24 -13.28 -1.59
N LEU A 54 -17.97 -12.17 -1.49
CA LEU A 54 -18.87 -11.69 -2.54
C LEU A 54 -18.11 -11.32 -3.81
N MET A 55 -16.96 -10.62 -3.71
CA MET A 55 -16.13 -10.29 -4.88
C MET A 55 -15.69 -11.54 -5.67
N VAL A 56 -15.47 -12.65 -4.98
CA VAL A 56 -15.13 -13.93 -5.64
C VAL A 56 -16.38 -14.62 -6.19
N SER A 57 -17.41 -14.80 -5.35
CA SER A 57 -18.60 -15.59 -5.72
C SER A 57 -19.47 -14.97 -6.81
N THR A 58 -19.45 -13.63 -6.93
CA THR A 58 -20.17 -12.91 -7.98
C THR A 58 -19.40 -12.74 -9.28
N GLY A 59 -18.13 -13.19 -9.34
CA GLY A 59 -17.27 -13.04 -10.52
C GLY A 59 -16.60 -11.67 -10.67
N LEU A 60 -16.76 -10.76 -9.71
CA LEU A 60 -16.11 -9.44 -9.76
C LEU A 60 -14.59 -9.56 -9.83
N LYS A 61 -14.00 -10.48 -9.05
CA LYS A 61 -12.56 -10.75 -9.12
C LYS A 61 -12.13 -11.17 -10.53
N ASP A 62 -12.87 -12.07 -11.17
CA ASP A 62 -12.55 -12.58 -12.51
C ASP A 62 -12.74 -11.49 -13.59
N ALA A 63 -13.62 -10.52 -13.34
CA ALA A 63 -13.79 -9.32 -14.15
C ALA A 63 -12.68 -8.26 -13.92
N GLY A 64 -11.71 -8.52 -13.01
CA GLY A 64 -10.57 -7.64 -12.77
C GLY A 64 -10.68 -6.73 -11.54
N TYR A 65 -11.78 -6.76 -10.78
CA TYR A 65 -11.94 -6.03 -9.52
C TYR A 65 -11.19 -6.76 -8.42
N THR A 66 -9.88 -6.54 -8.33
CA THR A 66 -8.98 -7.32 -7.48
C THR A 66 -8.58 -6.63 -6.18
N TYR A 67 -8.79 -5.33 -6.05
CA TYR A 67 -8.47 -4.60 -4.82
C TYR A 67 -9.67 -4.51 -3.88
N LEU A 68 -9.47 -4.88 -2.62
CA LEU A 68 -10.42 -4.70 -1.52
C LEU A 68 -9.82 -3.73 -0.51
N ASN A 69 -10.39 -2.53 -0.40
CA ASN A 69 -9.82 -1.45 0.39
C ASN A 69 -10.68 -1.15 1.63
N VAL A 70 -10.03 -1.16 2.80
CA VAL A 70 -10.59 -0.67 4.06
C VAL A 70 -10.28 0.83 4.16
N ASP A 71 -11.32 1.65 4.18
CA ASP A 71 -11.21 3.10 4.31
C ASP A 71 -11.04 3.56 5.77
N ASP A 72 -11.28 4.82 6.08
CA ASP A 72 -11.09 5.43 7.41
C ASP A 72 -11.83 4.68 8.53
N CYS A 73 -11.39 4.88 9.76
CA CYS A 73 -11.96 4.31 10.99
C CYS A 73 -11.63 2.84 11.28
N TRP A 74 -10.58 2.28 10.65
CA TRP A 74 -10.00 1.02 11.08
C TRP A 74 -9.03 1.20 12.27
N GLN A 75 -8.40 2.38 12.39
CA GLN A 75 -7.42 2.72 13.42
C GLN A 75 -8.04 3.49 14.60
N THR A 76 -7.38 3.42 15.77
CA THR A 76 -7.81 4.12 16.98
C THR A 76 -6.78 5.08 17.55
N HIS A 77 -5.58 4.61 17.88
CA HIS A 77 -4.52 5.36 18.55
C HIS A 77 -3.14 4.88 18.08
N ARG A 78 -2.10 5.47 18.66
CA ARG A 78 -0.72 4.96 18.51
C ARG A 78 -0.21 4.47 19.85
N GLU A 79 0.45 3.31 19.82
CA GLU A 79 1.17 2.76 20.95
C GLU A 79 2.66 2.66 20.56
N SER A 80 3.54 3.27 21.34
CA SER A 80 4.99 3.34 21.01
C SER A 80 5.25 3.77 19.57
N CYS A 81 4.53 4.79 19.08
CA CYS A 81 4.54 5.32 17.72
C CYS A 81 3.85 4.44 16.65
N VAL A 82 3.57 3.18 16.92
CA VAL A 82 2.93 2.24 15.98
C VAL A 82 1.41 2.43 15.99
N ILE A 83 0.83 2.56 14.80
CA ILE A 83 -0.61 2.69 14.64
C ILE A 83 -1.34 1.40 15.06
N GLN A 84 -2.41 1.53 15.84
CA GLN A 84 -3.21 0.41 16.33
C GLN A 84 -4.56 0.35 15.64
N SER A 85 -4.97 -0.86 15.27
CA SER A 85 -6.33 -1.12 14.79
C SER A 85 -7.35 -1.03 15.92
N ASP A 86 -8.61 -0.80 15.57
CA ASP A 86 -9.73 -0.91 16.49
C ASP A 86 -9.98 -2.39 16.80
N SER A 87 -9.62 -2.82 18.00
CA SER A 87 -9.71 -4.23 18.42
C SER A 87 -11.16 -4.75 18.54
N VAL A 88 -12.14 -3.86 18.63
CA VAL A 88 -13.56 -4.23 18.63
C VAL A 88 -14.03 -4.48 17.20
N LYS A 89 -13.64 -3.63 16.26
CA LYS A 89 -14.03 -3.73 14.86
C LYS A 89 -13.22 -4.76 14.07
N PHE A 90 -11.94 -4.93 14.46
CA PHE A 90 -10.95 -5.81 13.80
C PHE A 90 -10.28 -6.69 14.85
N PRO A 91 -11.03 -7.63 15.47
CA PRO A 91 -10.53 -8.42 16.60
C PRO A 91 -9.34 -9.32 16.27
N SER A 92 -9.22 -9.76 15.01
CA SER A 92 -8.06 -10.56 14.56
C SER A 92 -6.85 -9.70 14.15
N GLY A 93 -7.03 -8.37 14.08
CA GLY A 93 -6.04 -7.42 13.60
C GLY A 93 -5.95 -7.33 12.08
N ILE A 94 -5.31 -6.25 11.60
CA ILE A 94 -5.24 -5.94 10.16
C ILE A 94 -4.43 -6.98 9.38
N LYS A 95 -3.34 -7.51 9.96
CA LYS A 95 -2.54 -8.54 9.29
C LYS A 95 -3.36 -9.79 8.96
N ALA A 96 -4.11 -10.31 9.94
CA ALA A 96 -4.92 -11.51 9.75
C ALA A 96 -6.04 -11.27 8.71
N LEU A 97 -6.59 -10.05 8.67
CA LEU A 97 -7.56 -9.67 7.65
C LEU A 97 -6.93 -9.60 6.25
N ALA A 98 -5.74 -9.01 6.12
CA ALA A 98 -4.99 -8.97 4.87
C ALA A 98 -4.67 -10.39 4.37
N ASP A 99 -4.18 -11.27 5.23
CA ASP A 99 -3.91 -12.67 4.91
C ASP A 99 -5.19 -13.40 4.43
N TYR A 100 -6.33 -13.13 5.05
CA TYR A 100 -7.62 -13.66 4.59
C TYR A 100 -7.99 -13.17 3.19
N VAL A 101 -7.88 -11.87 2.94
CA VAL A 101 -8.17 -11.27 1.62
C VAL A 101 -7.26 -11.86 0.56
N HIS A 102 -5.97 -12.02 0.86
CA HIS A 102 -5.00 -12.68 -0.02
C HIS A 102 -5.36 -14.14 -0.30
N SER A 103 -5.88 -14.87 0.71
CA SER A 103 -6.32 -16.27 0.51
C SER A 103 -7.45 -16.41 -0.52
N LYS A 104 -8.19 -15.32 -0.80
CA LYS A 104 -9.22 -15.24 -1.84
C LYS A 104 -8.65 -14.85 -3.21
N GLY A 105 -7.34 -14.62 -3.32
CA GLY A 105 -6.68 -14.12 -4.53
C GLY A 105 -6.99 -12.64 -4.82
N LEU A 106 -7.36 -11.88 -3.79
CA LEU A 106 -7.56 -10.44 -3.84
C LEU A 106 -6.34 -9.71 -3.27
N LYS A 107 -6.24 -8.41 -3.52
CA LYS A 107 -5.25 -7.52 -2.95
C LYS A 107 -5.88 -6.69 -1.84
N PHE A 108 -5.15 -6.47 -0.75
CA PHE A 108 -5.64 -5.74 0.41
C PHE A 108 -5.16 -4.29 0.42
N GLY A 109 -6.10 -3.36 0.52
CA GLY A 109 -5.82 -1.93 0.65
C GLY A 109 -6.24 -1.37 2.00
N ILE A 110 -5.54 -0.31 2.40
CA ILE A 110 -5.80 0.41 3.65
C ILE A 110 -5.85 1.91 3.41
N TYR A 111 -6.28 2.66 4.40
CA TYR A 111 -6.41 4.12 4.36
C TYR A 111 -5.53 4.78 5.43
N SER A 112 -4.93 5.90 5.08
CA SER A 112 -4.36 6.86 6.03
C SER A 112 -4.46 8.28 5.47
N CYS A 113 -3.81 9.24 6.15
CA CYS A 113 -3.86 10.64 5.80
C CYS A 113 -2.48 11.29 5.96
N ALA A 114 -2.12 12.18 5.02
CA ALA A 114 -0.89 12.98 5.07
C ALA A 114 -0.91 14.07 6.16
N GLY A 115 -2.05 14.32 6.76
CA GLY A 115 -2.19 15.20 7.90
C GLY A 115 -1.96 14.50 9.25
N SER A 116 -2.11 15.28 10.33
CA SER A 116 -1.99 14.76 11.70
C SER A 116 -3.17 13.86 12.10
N LYS A 117 -4.33 14.04 11.45
CA LYS A 117 -5.54 13.23 11.64
C LYS A 117 -6.17 12.89 10.31
N THR A 118 -6.91 11.79 10.28
CA THR A 118 -7.77 11.42 9.16
C THR A 118 -9.00 12.31 9.07
N CYS A 119 -9.79 12.21 8.00
CA CYS A 119 -11.02 12.97 7.84
C CYS A 119 -12.05 12.65 8.94
N ALA A 120 -12.06 11.44 9.49
CA ALA A 120 -12.88 11.06 10.64
C ALA A 120 -12.22 11.35 12.01
N GLY A 121 -11.08 12.04 12.04
CA GLY A 121 -10.39 12.45 13.28
C GLY A 121 -9.52 11.37 13.92
N ARG A 122 -9.27 10.25 13.23
CA ARG A 122 -8.35 9.19 13.66
C ARG A 122 -6.89 9.62 13.44
N PRO A 123 -5.88 8.97 14.03
CA PRO A 123 -4.48 9.30 13.79
C PRO A 123 -4.13 9.21 12.30
N GLY A 124 -3.54 10.29 11.76
CA GLY A 124 -2.92 10.30 10.44
C GLY A 124 -1.45 9.89 10.51
N SER A 125 -0.79 9.87 9.35
CA SER A 125 0.61 9.41 9.24
C SER A 125 1.65 10.53 9.34
N ARG A 126 1.24 11.80 9.41
CA ARG A 126 2.21 12.92 9.44
C ARG A 126 3.18 12.79 10.60
N GLY A 127 4.49 12.72 10.28
CA GLY A 127 5.59 12.51 11.22
C GLY A 127 5.82 11.04 11.61
N TYR A 128 5.05 10.11 11.04
CA TYR A 128 5.15 8.66 11.27
C TYR A 128 5.23 7.86 9.96
N GLU A 129 5.44 8.53 8.83
CA GLU A 129 5.31 7.94 7.49
C GLU A 129 6.15 6.65 7.35
N TYR A 130 7.40 6.68 7.82
CA TYR A 130 8.30 5.51 7.73
C TYR A 130 7.90 4.37 8.67
N ILE A 131 7.42 4.68 9.87
CA ILE A 131 6.93 3.68 10.84
C ILE A 131 5.66 3.03 10.30
N ASP A 132 4.73 3.85 9.80
CA ASP A 132 3.48 3.38 9.21
C ASP A 132 3.74 2.54 7.96
N ALA A 133 4.65 2.96 7.08
CA ALA A 133 5.02 2.22 5.88
C ALA A 133 5.58 0.81 6.22
N VAL A 134 6.47 0.70 7.21
CA VAL A 134 6.98 -0.58 7.70
C VAL A 134 5.82 -1.43 8.26
N THR A 135 4.96 -0.85 9.08
CA THR A 135 3.79 -1.53 9.65
C THR A 135 2.85 -2.05 8.55
N TYR A 136 2.55 -1.23 7.54
CA TYR A 136 1.71 -1.63 6.42
C TYR A 136 2.35 -2.73 5.58
N ALA A 137 3.66 -2.67 5.37
CA ALA A 137 4.41 -3.71 4.66
C ALA A 137 4.38 -5.05 5.42
N GLU A 138 4.57 -5.05 6.74
CA GLU A 138 4.50 -6.23 7.61
C GLU A 138 3.09 -6.83 7.65
N TRP A 139 2.05 -6.00 7.56
CA TRP A 139 0.67 -6.47 7.46
C TRP A 139 0.28 -7.00 6.08
N GLY A 140 1.15 -6.84 5.08
CA GLY A 140 0.86 -7.31 3.73
C GLY A 140 -0.05 -6.39 2.92
N VAL A 141 -0.07 -5.09 3.21
CA VAL A 141 -0.84 -4.10 2.45
C VAL A 141 -0.32 -4.01 1.01
N ASP A 142 -1.22 -3.93 0.03
CA ASP A 142 -0.91 -3.79 -1.41
C ASP A 142 -1.29 -2.40 -1.96
N PHE A 143 -2.12 -1.66 -1.23
CA PHE A 143 -2.65 -0.37 -1.69
C PHE A 143 -2.88 0.54 -0.49
N LEU A 144 -2.42 1.79 -0.56
CA LEU A 144 -2.66 2.82 0.44
C LEU A 144 -3.41 3.98 -0.19
N LYS A 145 -4.68 4.19 0.21
CA LYS A 145 -5.37 5.46 -0.02
C LYS A 145 -4.84 6.48 0.98
N TYR A 146 -4.27 7.58 0.50
CA TYR A 146 -3.60 8.57 1.32
C TYR A 146 -4.28 9.93 1.16
N ASP A 147 -5.01 10.35 2.20
CA ASP A 147 -5.90 11.52 2.18
C ASP A 147 -5.18 12.81 2.61
N TRP A 148 -5.91 13.94 2.58
CA TRP A 148 -5.35 15.28 2.77
C TRP A 148 -5.97 16.06 3.94
N CYS A 149 -6.82 15.45 4.79
CA CYS A 149 -7.44 16.08 5.93
C CYS A 149 -6.40 16.51 6.99
N HIS A 150 -6.70 17.54 7.76
CA HIS A 150 -5.86 18.04 8.87
C HIS A 150 -4.38 18.24 8.50
N ASN A 151 -4.13 18.74 7.28
CA ASN A 151 -2.78 18.97 6.75
C ASN A 151 -2.05 20.14 7.40
N ASN A 152 -2.78 21.07 8.08
CA ASN A 152 -2.23 22.21 8.80
C ASN A 152 -1.25 23.07 7.97
N GLY A 153 -1.56 23.28 6.69
CA GLY A 153 -0.73 24.08 5.79
C GLY A 153 0.54 23.39 5.30
N ALA A 154 0.61 22.05 5.38
CA ALA A 154 1.73 21.29 4.81
C ALA A 154 1.80 21.46 3.28
N ASN A 155 3.01 21.31 2.72
CA ASN A 155 3.19 21.21 1.30
C ASN A 155 2.71 19.82 0.82
N ALA A 156 1.69 19.78 -0.04
CA ALA A 156 1.10 18.53 -0.51
C ALA A 156 2.12 17.64 -1.23
N ARG A 157 2.87 18.22 -2.18
CA ARG A 157 3.89 17.46 -2.92
C ARG A 157 4.88 16.78 -1.98
N GLU A 158 5.47 17.52 -1.04
CA GLU A 158 6.45 16.99 -0.09
C GLU A 158 5.85 15.88 0.79
N ALA A 159 4.62 16.07 1.30
CA ALA A 159 3.95 15.09 2.14
C ALA A 159 3.70 13.76 1.41
N TYR A 160 3.22 13.81 0.16
CA TYR A 160 2.99 12.61 -0.65
C TYR A 160 4.29 11.95 -1.09
N PHE A 161 5.32 12.72 -1.45
CA PHE A 161 6.65 12.15 -1.76
C PHE A 161 7.27 11.48 -0.53
N THR A 162 7.15 12.06 0.67
CA THR A 162 7.65 11.45 1.91
C THR A 162 7.02 10.08 2.15
N MET A 163 5.68 9.95 2.02
CA MET A 163 5.03 8.64 2.13
C MET A 163 5.44 7.69 1.01
N CYS A 164 5.56 8.17 -0.22
CA CYS A 164 6.03 7.36 -1.35
C CYS A 164 7.42 6.77 -1.10
N ASP A 165 8.36 7.58 -0.62
CA ASP A 165 9.72 7.15 -0.30
C ASP A 165 9.72 6.18 0.90
N ALA A 166 8.89 6.44 1.90
CA ALA A 166 8.71 5.54 3.03
C ALA A 166 8.20 4.16 2.58
N LEU A 167 7.17 4.10 1.72
CA LEU A 167 6.67 2.84 1.17
C LEU A 167 7.73 2.13 0.32
N LYS A 168 8.43 2.85 -0.56
CA LYS A 168 9.52 2.29 -1.38
C LYS A 168 10.65 1.69 -0.53
N SER A 169 10.99 2.33 0.60
CA SER A 169 12.05 1.88 1.49
C SER A 169 11.78 0.52 2.13
N THR A 170 10.52 0.10 2.22
CA THR A 170 10.14 -1.21 2.77
C THR A 170 10.45 -2.39 1.85
N GLY A 171 10.68 -2.14 0.56
CA GLY A 171 10.82 -3.17 -0.47
C GLY A 171 9.50 -3.85 -0.88
N ARG A 172 8.39 -3.61 -0.17
CA ARG A 172 7.09 -4.15 -0.56
C ARG A 172 6.44 -3.27 -1.63
N PRO A 173 5.87 -3.86 -2.70
CA PRO A 173 5.20 -3.12 -3.76
C PRO A 173 3.79 -2.67 -3.30
N ILE A 174 3.68 -1.47 -2.74
CA ILE A 174 2.43 -0.87 -2.27
C ILE A 174 2.04 0.28 -3.20
N VAL A 175 0.86 0.22 -3.80
CA VAL A 175 0.32 1.31 -4.63
C VAL A 175 -0.08 2.47 -3.73
N LEU A 176 0.48 3.66 -3.96
CA LEU A 176 0.06 4.89 -3.28
C LEU A 176 -1.03 5.59 -4.10
N SER A 177 -2.22 5.69 -3.54
CA SER A 177 -3.36 6.39 -4.15
C SER A 177 -3.50 7.79 -3.56
N ILE A 178 -3.23 8.80 -4.37
CA ILE A 178 -3.32 10.20 -3.98
C ILE A 178 -4.79 10.61 -3.84
N CYS A 179 -5.21 11.00 -2.63
CA CYS A 179 -6.53 11.53 -2.33
C CYS A 179 -6.43 12.98 -1.84
N GLU A 180 -5.85 13.85 -2.67
CA GLU A 180 -5.52 15.24 -2.34
C GLU A 180 -6.64 16.23 -2.79
N TRP A 181 -7.74 15.71 -3.32
CA TRP A 181 -8.94 16.43 -3.78
C TRP A 181 -8.72 17.35 -4.99
N GLY A 182 -7.53 17.37 -5.58
CA GLY A 182 -7.18 18.25 -6.69
C GLY A 182 -6.82 19.69 -6.30
N THR A 183 -6.79 20.02 -5.01
CA THR A 183 -6.58 21.38 -4.51
C THR A 183 -5.20 21.92 -4.83
N ASN A 184 -4.17 21.04 -4.79
CA ASN A 184 -2.78 21.41 -5.07
C ASN A 184 -2.29 20.84 -6.43
N ARG A 185 -3.21 20.61 -7.36
CA ARG A 185 -2.92 20.14 -8.72
C ARG A 185 -2.03 18.90 -8.78
N PRO A 186 -2.43 17.76 -8.16
CA PRO A 186 -1.60 16.56 -8.06
C PRO A 186 -1.20 15.99 -9.43
N TRP A 187 -1.92 16.28 -10.50
CA TRP A 187 -1.56 15.88 -11.87
C TRP A 187 -0.27 16.53 -12.40
N GLU A 188 0.19 17.64 -11.80
CA GLU A 188 1.43 18.31 -12.19
C GLU A 188 2.66 17.67 -11.55
N TRP A 189 2.52 17.12 -10.34
CA TRP A 189 3.64 16.58 -9.57
C TRP A 189 3.51 15.09 -9.20
N GLY A 190 2.33 14.49 -9.32
CA GLY A 190 2.09 13.09 -8.92
C GLY A 190 2.74 12.06 -9.83
N LYS A 191 3.32 12.46 -10.97
CA LYS A 191 4.05 11.55 -11.84
C LYS A 191 5.32 11.06 -11.14
N GLY A 192 5.39 9.75 -10.87
CA GLY A 192 6.54 9.11 -10.23
C GLY A 192 6.34 8.80 -8.73
N ILE A 193 5.15 9.10 -8.20
CA ILE A 193 4.70 8.61 -6.89
C ILE A 193 4.19 7.18 -6.99
#